data_e36dda9f7bc2ea7e3545dfcb20700c26
#
_entry.id   e36dda9f7bc2ea7e3545dfcb20700c26
#
_cell.length_a   1.000
_cell.length_b   1.000
_cell.length_c   1.000
_cell.angle_alpha   90.00
_cell.angle_beta   90.00
_cell.angle_gamma   90.00
#
_symmetry.space_group_name_H-M   'P 1'
#
loop_
_entity.id
_entity.type
_entity.pdbx_description
1 polymer ?
#
loop_
_entity_poly.entity_id
_entity_poly.type
_entity_poly.pdbx_seq_one_letter_code
_entity_poly.pdbx_strand_id
1 'polypeptide(L)'
;EYNARTRTYGSLAGRTIGAMYGAKDTARFGLELSYDSILRGTNGIVHRRKVRNKFLDITDTPPIDGADIVTTIDVSIQDLAERSLIDELKEINANVGVAIVMDVPTGDIKAIVNMEKCFDGEYREIHNHAVSDLLEPGSVFKPASILVALDDGVVDTTCHVETGGGIWPMYGREMKDHNW
;
A
#
# COMPACT_ATOMS: atom_id res chain seq x y z
N GLU A 1 -6.32 -3.53 30.43
CA GLU A 1 -6.49 -2.58 29.32
C GLU A 1 -6.91 -3.33 28.07
N TYR A 2 -8.01 -2.92 27.45
CA TYR A 2 -8.49 -3.53 26.19
C TYR A 2 -8.17 -2.57 25.06
N ASN A 3 -7.28 -2.96 24.18
CA ASN A 3 -7.07 -2.26 22.92
C ASN A 3 -8.22 -2.62 21.97
N ALA A 4 -9.24 -1.76 21.90
CA ALA A 4 -10.34 -1.93 20.98
C ALA A 4 -9.96 -1.29 19.64
N ARG A 5 -9.77 -2.14 18.60
CA ARG A 5 -9.61 -1.65 17.23
C ARG A 5 -10.96 -1.65 16.52
N THR A 6 -11.37 -0.50 16.03
CA THR A 6 -12.54 -0.37 15.17
C THR A 6 -12.11 -0.19 13.71
N ARG A 7 -12.67 -1.00 12.82
CA ARG A 7 -12.49 -0.87 11.37
C ARG A 7 -13.80 -0.35 10.76
N THR A 8 -13.87 0.96 10.56
CA THR A 8 -15.07 1.64 10.06
C THR A 8 -15.53 1.09 8.70
N TYR A 9 -14.58 0.72 7.84
CA TYR A 9 -14.83 0.22 6.49
C TYR A 9 -14.46 -1.26 6.32
N GLY A 10 -14.55 -2.05 7.39
CA GLY A 10 -14.30 -3.49 7.36
C GLY A 10 -12.88 -3.85 6.92
N SER A 11 -12.76 -4.66 5.86
CA SER A 11 -11.47 -5.12 5.31
C SER A 11 -10.83 -4.18 4.30
N LEU A 12 -11.54 -3.12 3.91
CA LEU A 12 -11.13 -2.21 2.83
C LEU A 12 -9.72 -1.63 3.09
N ALA A 13 -8.83 -1.72 2.10
CA ALA A 13 -7.43 -1.31 2.18
C ALA A 13 -6.67 -1.89 3.40
N GLY A 14 -7.08 -3.06 3.88
CA GLY A 14 -6.61 -3.62 5.15
C GLY A 14 -5.12 -3.87 5.19
N ARG A 15 -4.51 -4.26 4.07
CA ARG A 15 -3.05 -4.47 3.97
C ARG A 15 -2.26 -3.18 3.88
N THR A 16 -2.83 -2.16 3.25
CA THR A 16 -2.22 -0.83 3.15
C THR A 16 -2.29 -0.10 4.48
N ILE A 17 -3.45 -0.08 5.12
CA ILE A 17 -3.63 0.56 6.43
C ILE A 17 -2.80 -0.17 7.49
N GLY A 18 -3.00 -1.47 7.63
CA GLY A 18 -2.22 -2.26 8.57
C GLY A 18 -3.04 -3.04 9.59
N ALA A 19 -2.35 -3.63 10.54
CA ALA A 19 -2.93 -4.29 11.70
C ALA A 19 -1.99 -4.23 12.90
N MET A 20 -2.58 -4.22 14.09
CA MET A 20 -1.86 -4.25 15.36
C MET A 20 -1.75 -5.68 15.91
N TYR A 21 -0.68 -5.96 16.62
CA TYR A 21 -0.55 -7.17 17.42
C TYR A 21 -1.34 -7.03 18.72
N GLY A 22 -2.10 -8.07 19.10
CA GLY A 22 -2.92 -8.05 20.31
C GLY A 22 -2.16 -7.64 21.59
N ALA A 23 -1.38 -8.54 22.18
CA ALA A 23 -0.74 -8.30 23.48
C ALA A 23 0.51 -7.41 23.46
N LYS A 24 1.09 -7.18 22.29
CA LYS A 24 2.29 -6.36 22.16
C LYS A 24 1.97 -5.07 21.46
N ASP A 25 1.33 -4.18 21.93
CA ASP A 25 1.05 -2.80 21.50
C ASP A 25 1.93 -2.24 20.34
N THR A 26 2.15 -3.05 19.31
CA THR A 26 2.96 -2.75 18.12
C THR A 26 2.21 -3.13 16.87
N ALA A 27 2.32 -2.30 15.84
CA ALA A 27 1.76 -2.57 14.53
C ALA A 27 2.52 -3.70 13.81
N ARG A 28 1.83 -4.42 12.92
CA ARG A 28 2.38 -5.58 12.21
C ARG A 28 2.91 -5.24 10.83
N PHE A 29 2.21 -4.38 10.10
CA PHE A 29 2.48 -4.04 8.71
C PHE A 29 1.69 -2.79 8.32
N GLY A 30 1.91 -2.31 7.10
CA GLY A 30 1.20 -1.19 6.49
C GLY A 30 1.59 0.17 7.07
N LEU A 31 0.75 1.15 6.85
CA LEU A 31 0.94 2.52 7.35
C LEU A 31 1.03 2.55 8.87
N GLU A 32 0.26 1.70 9.57
CA GLU A 32 0.32 1.62 11.02
C GLU A 32 1.71 1.23 11.53
N LEU A 33 2.40 0.29 10.84
CA LEU A 33 3.78 -0.05 11.20
C LEU A 33 4.76 1.07 10.84
N SER A 34 4.63 1.64 9.65
CA SER A 34 5.54 2.70 9.17
C SER A 34 5.48 3.96 10.04
N TYR A 35 4.32 4.24 10.61
CA TYR A 35 4.07 5.42 11.46
C TYR A 35 3.79 5.07 12.92
N ASP A 36 4.16 3.87 13.37
CA ASP A 36 3.89 3.38 14.72
C ASP A 36 4.40 4.34 15.81
N SER A 37 5.57 4.94 15.64
CA SER A 37 6.13 5.91 16.58
C SER A 37 5.31 7.19 16.75
N ILE A 38 4.54 7.56 15.73
CA ILE A 38 3.67 8.74 15.73
C ILE A 38 2.29 8.37 16.29
N LEU A 39 1.77 7.23 15.87
CA LEU A 39 0.42 6.76 16.23
C LEU A 39 0.32 6.25 17.67
N ARG A 40 1.40 5.71 18.22
CA ARG A 40 1.39 5.00 19.49
C ARG A 40 1.15 5.91 20.71
N GLY A 41 1.65 7.14 20.70
CA GLY A 41 1.67 8.00 21.87
C GLY A 41 2.61 7.48 22.98
N THR A 42 2.34 7.85 24.23
CA THR A 42 3.14 7.44 25.40
C THR A 42 2.23 6.88 26.47
N ASN A 43 2.53 5.68 26.95
CA ASN A 43 1.75 5.03 27.99
C ASN A 43 1.88 5.77 29.33
N GLY A 44 0.78 5.94 30.03
CA GLY A 44 0.75 6.43 31.39
C GLY A 44 1.18 5.37 32.40
N ILE A 45 1.48 5.81 33.61
CA ILE A 45 1.83 4.94 34.73
C ILE A 45 0.75 5.03 35.80
N VAL A 46 0.16 3.88 36.14
CA VAL A 46 -0.87 3.76 37.16
C VAL A 46 -0.40 2.79 38.25
N HIS A 47 -0.41 3.25 39.49
CA HIS A 47 -0.15 2.40 40.66
C HIS A 47 -1.43 1.99 41.33
N ARG A 48 -1.59 0.69 41.56
CA ARG A 48 -2.73 0.14 42.30
C ARG A 48 -2.41 0.08 43.77
N ARG A 49 -3.09 0.90 44.57
CA ARG A 49 -2.91 0.95 46.02
C ARG A 49 -4.15 0.40 46.77
N LYS A 50 -3.90 -0.48 47.72
CA LYS A 50 -4.96 -1.00 48.59
C LYS A 50 -5.23 0.02 49.68
N VAL A 51 -6.47 0.53 49.72
CA VAL A 51 -6.97 1.43 50.78
C VAL A 51 -8.16 0.75 51.47
N ARG A 52 -7.93 0.30 52.73
CA ARG A 52 -8.88 -0.56 53.47
C ARG A 52 -9.18 -1.84 52.67
N ASN A 53 -10.44 -2.07 52.28
CA ASN A 53 -10.89 -3.27 51.53
C ASN A 53 -11.11 -3.00 50.03
N LYS A 54 -10.67 -1.87 49.51
CA LYS A 54 -10.79 -1.50 48.10
C LYS A 54 -9.42 -1.20 47.51
N PHE A 55 -9.27 -1.50 46.21
CA PHE A 55 -8.13 -1.05 45.44
C PHE A 55 -8.48 0.27 44.76
N LEU A 56 -7.55 1.22 44.84
CA LEU A 56 -7.62 2.50 44.13
C LEU A 56 -6.48 2.54 43.13
N ASP A 57 -6.82 2.89 41.91
CA ASP A 57 -5.84 3.14 40.87
C ASP A 57 -5.45 4.62 40.92
N ILE A 58 -4.18 4.89 41.18
CA ILE A 58 -3.61 6.24 41.29
C ILE A 58 -2.75 6.45 40.04
N THR A 59 -3.09 7.44 39.23
CA THR A 59 -2.32 7.80 38.06
C THR A 59 -1.12 8.65 38.45
N ASP A 60 0.08 8.14 38.29
CA ASP A 60 1.31 8.88 38.54
C ASP A 60 1.68 9.75 37.34
N THR A 61 1.58 9.17 36.15
CA THR A 61 1.84 9.86 34.89
C THR A 61 0.66 9.61 33.96
N PRO A 62 -0.02 10.65 33.48
CA PRO A 62 -1.11 10.48 32.52
C PRO A 62 -0.57 9.98 31.17
N PRO A 63 -1.35 9.18 30.42
CA PRO A 63 -0.98 8.82 29.06
C PRO A 63 -1.01 10.05 28.16
N ILE A 64 -0.20 10.02 27.10
CA ILE A 64 -0.21 11.02 26.02
C ILE A 64 -0.66 10.30 24.75
N ASP A 65 -1.76 10.77 24.16
CA ASP A 65 -2.29 10.18 22.92
C ASP A 65 -1.31 10.38 21.76
N GLY A 66 -1.30 9.44 20.84
CA GLY A 66 -0.58 9.56 19.57
C GLY A 66 -1.24 10.58 18.65
N ALA A 67 -0.56 10.91 17.56
CA ALA A 67 -1.11 11.77 16.52
C ALA A 67 -1.92 10.95 15.50
N ASP A 68 -2.81 11.63 14.79
CA ASP A 68 -3.58 11.06 13.69
C ASP A 68 -2.78 11.13 12.38
N ILE A 69 -3.05 10.18 11.47
CA ILE A 69 -2.51 10.20 10.11
C ILE A 69 -3.67 10.30 9.13
N VAL A 70 -3.65 11.34 8.32
CA VAL A 70 -4.59 11.53 7.22
C VAL A 70 -3.93 10.99 5.94
N THR A 71 -4.61 10.04 5.29
CA THR A 71 -4.14 9.45 4.03
C THR A 71 -4.85 10.09 2.84
N THR A 72 -4.28 9.92 1.65
CA THR A 72 -4.87 10.35 0.38
C THR A 72 -5.87 9.34 -0.20
N ILE A 73 -6.02 8.18 0.45
CA ILE A 73 -6.96 7.13 0.01
C ILE A 73 -8.38 7.64 0.09
N ASP A 74 -9.10 7.55 -1.03
CA ASP A 74 -10.53 7.83 -1.10
C ASP A 74 -11.29 6.51 -0.96
N VAL A 75 -12.17 6.46 0.04
CA VAL A 75 -12.92 5.24 0.40
C VAL A 75 -13.82 4.77 -0.74
N SER A 76 -14.43 5.71 -1.47
CA SER A 76 -15.34 5.38 -2.58
C SER A 76 -14.57 4.83 -3.77
N ILE A 77 -13.42 5.42 -4.09
CA ILE A 77 -12.54 4.95 -5.17
C ILE A 77 -11.93 3.60 -4.80
N GLN A 78 -11.50 3.43 -3.56
CA GLN A 78 -10.95 2.16 -3.05
C GLN A 78 -11.98 1.02 -3.15
N ASP A 79 -13.22 1.24 -2.69
CA ASP A 79 -14.30 0.26 -2.75
C ASP A 79 -14.68 -0.10 -4.20
N LEU A 80 -14.76 0.90 -5.07
CA LEU A 80 -15.02 0.67 -6.49
C LEU A 80 -13.91 -0.14 -7.16
N ALA A 81 -12.66 0.23 -6.90
CA ALA A 81 -11.48 -0.46 -7.44
C ALA A 81 -11.40 -1.91 -6.95
N GLU A 82 -11.70 -2.14 -5.66
CA GLU A 82 -11.72 -3.48 -5.07
C GLU A 82 -12.76 -4.39 -5.74
N ARG A 83 -14.00 -3.91 -5.87
CA ARG A 83 -15.08 -4.67 -6.53
C ARG A 83 -14.76 -4.95 -7.99
N SER A 84 -14.34 -3.94 -8.74
CA SER A 84 -14.00 -4.10 -10.15
C SER A 84 -12.86 -5.08 -10.37
N LEU A 85 -11.82 -5.04 -9.50
CA LEU A 85 -10.71 -5.97 -9.57
C LEU A 85 -11.16 -7.41 -9.27
N ILE A 86 -12.00 -7.61 -8.25
CA ILE A 86 -12.51 -8.94 -7.90
C ILE A 86 -13.36 -9.52 -9.03
N ASP A 87 -14.20 -8.71 -9.66
CA ASP A 87 -15.04 -9.15 -10.78
C ASP A 87 -14.17 -9.59 -11.96
N GLU A 88 -13.18 -8.81 -12.34
CA GLU A 88 -12.21 -9.16 -13.39
C GLU A 88 -11.43 -10.43 -13.05
N LEU A 89 -10.91 -10.54 -11.83
CA LEU A 89 -10.17 -11.71 -11.39
C LEU A 89 -11.00 -13.01 -11.43
N LYS A 90 -12.30 -12.92 -11.13
CA LYS A 90 -13.23 -14.04 -11.26
C LYS A 90 -13.47 -14.41 -12.72
N GLU A 91 -13.65 -13.41 -13.61
CA GLU A 91 -13.88 -13.61 -15.03
C GLU A 91 -12.71 -14.32 -15.71
N ILE A 92 -11.49 -13.84 -15.47
CA ILE A 92 -10.27 -14.42 -16.07
C ILE A 92 -9.68 -15.58 -15.26
N ASN A 93 -10.29 -15.93 -14.11
CA ASN A 93 -9.83 -16.95 -13.17
C ASN A 93 -8.36 -16.79 -12.75
N ALA A 94 -7.93 -15.55 -12.51
CA ALA A 94 -6.59 -15.27 -12.03
C ALA A 94 -6.45 -15.48 -10.51
N ASN A 95 -5.25 -15.76 -10.04
CA ASN A 95 -4.99 -16.00 -8.63
C ASN A 95 -4.68 -14.74 -7.84
N VAL A 96 -4.04 -13.76 -8.47
CA VAL A 96 -3.60 -12.51 -7.85
C VAL A 96 -3.90 -11.35 -8.79
N GLY A 97 -4.30 -10.22 -8.22
CA GLY A 97 -4.47 -8.98 -8.93
C GLY A 97 -4.15 -7.77 -8.05
N VAL A 98 -3.69 -6.72 -8.70
CA VAL A 98 -3.37 -5.44 -8.08
C VAL A 98 -3.99 -4.32 -8.90
N ALA A 99 -4.57 -3.34 -8.22
CA ALA A 99 -5.03 -2.10 -8.84
C ALA A 99 -4.55 -0.91 -8.00
N ILE A 100 -3.96 0.09 -8.67
CA ILE A 100 -3.54 1.35 -8.06
C ILE A 100 -4.18 2.48 -8.84
N VAL A 101 -4.83 3.39 -8.12
CA VAL A 101 -5.42 4.61 -8.70
C VAL A 101 -4.66 5.80 -8.14
N MET A 102 -4.06 6.57 -9.04
CA MET A 102 -3.28 7.76 -8.72
C MET A 102 -3.88 8.98 -9.38
N ASP A 103 -4.00 10.06 -8.63
CA ASP A 103 -4.34 11.37 -9.18
C ASP A 103 -3.10 11.97 -9.86
N VAL A 104 -3.17 12.16 -11.18
CA VAL A 104 -2.02 12.57 -11.98
C VAL A 104 -1.45 13.94 -11.60
N PRO A 105 -2.28 14.99 -11.35
CA PRO A 105 -1.79 16.31 -10.98
C PRO A 105 -1.05 16.35 -9.64
N THR A 106 -1.46 15.54 -8.66
CA THR A 106 -0.94 15.60 -7.29
C THR A 106 0.02 14.47 -6.95
N GLY A 107 -0.09 13.34 -7.67
CA GLY A 107 0.60 12.08 -7.34
C GLY A 107 -0.05 11.32 -6.17
N ASP A 108 -1.20 11.79 -5.68
CA ASP A 108 -1.91 11.14 -4.58
C ASP A 108 -2.39 9.75 -4.96
N ILE A 109 -2.11 8.77 -4.13
CA ILE A 109 -2.71 7.44 -4.25
C ILE A 109 -4.13 7.48 -3.69
N LYS A 110 -5.13 7.36 -4.55
CA LYS A 110 -6.55 7.36 -4.19
C LYS A 110 -7.07 5.96 -3.88
N ALA A 111 -6.48 4.93 -4.47
CA ALA A 111 -6.76 3.53 -4.13
C ALA A 111 -5.51 2.68 -4.34
N ILE A 112 -5.37 1.65 -3.50
CA ILE A 112 -4.38 0.59 -3.65
C ILE A 112 -5.03 -0.72 -3.19
N VAL A 113 -5.26 -1.61 -4.13
CA VAL A 113 -5.98 -2.87 -3.95
C VAL A 113 -5.07 -4.04 -4.26
N ASN A 114 -5.05 -5.01 -3.38
CA ASN A 114 -4.28 -6.23 -3.53
C ASN A 114 -5.19 -7.42 -3.25
N MET A 115 -5.55 -8.20 -4.26
CA MET A 115 -6.44 -9.34 -4.10
C MET A 115 -5.73 -10.64 -4.44
N GLU A 116 -5.90 -11.61 -3.58
CA GLU A 116 -5.38 -12.97 -3.73
C GLU A 116 -6.51 -13.99 -3.53
N LYS A 117 -6.57 -15.00 -4.41
CA LYS A 117 -7.55 -16.06 -4.35
C LYS A 117 -7.22 -17.02 -3.21
N CYS A 118 -8.13 -17.16 -2.26
CA CYS A 118 -8.00 -18.07 -1.12
C CYS A 118 -8.44 -19.50 -1.48
N PHE A 119 -8.13 -20.45 -0.62
CA PHE A 119 -8.51 -21.87 -0.79
C PHE A 119 -10.03 -22.10 -0.89
N ASP A 120 -10.83 -21.21 -0.32
CA ASP A 120 -12.30 -21.23 -0.40
C ASP A 120 -12.85 -20.62 -1.69
N GLY A 121 -11.96 -20.14 -2.58
CA GLY A 121 -12.31 -19.50 -3.85
C GLY A 121 -12.61 -18.03 -3.75
N GLU A 122 -12.67 -17.47 -2.53
CA GLU A 122 -12.88 -16.02 -2.34
C GLU A 122 -11.58 -15.23 -2.46
N TYR A 123 -11.70 -13.97 -2.87
CA TYR A 123 -10.57 -13.05 -2.98
C TYR A 123 -10.46 -12.18 -1.73
N ARG A 124 -9.25 -12.07 -1.17
CA ARG A 124 -8.96 -11.25 0.03
C ARG A 124 -7.59 -10.58 -0.07
N GLU A 125 -7.43 -9.50 0.66
CA GLU A 125 -6.13 -8.86 0.84
C GLU A 125 -5.29 -9.66 1.84
N ILE A 126 -4.37 -10.52 1.35
CA ILE A 126 -3.46 -11.34 2.17
C ILE A 126 -2.05 -10.74 2.17
N HIS A 127 -1.53 -10.37 1.01
CA HIS A 127 -0.25 -9.72 0.85
C HIS A 127 -0.40 -8.36 0.18
N ASN A 128 0.57 -7.47 0.39
CA ASN A 128 0.63 -6.21 -0.34
C ASN A 128 1.49 -6.39 -1.59
N HIS A 129 0.95 -7.07 -2.59
CA HIS A 129 1.61 -7.39 -3.86
C HIS A 129 2.11 -6.14 -4.58
N ALA A 130 1.39 -5.02 -4.45
CA ALA A 130 1.75 -3.75 -5.10
C ALA A 130 3.15 -3.25 -4.73
N VAL A 131 3.63 -3.58 -3.53
CA VAL A 131 4.91 -3.07 -3.00
C VAL A 131 5.90 -4.18 -2.63
N SER A 132 5.48 -5.44 -2.61
CA SER A 132 6.33 -6.57 -2.18
C SER A 132 6.80 -7.46 -3.32
N ASP A 133 6.07 -7.52 -4.42
CA ASP A 133 6.37 -8.47 -5.49
C ASP A 133 7.46 -7.94 -6.41
N LEU A 134 8.42 -8.81 -6.72
CA LEU A 134 9.46 -8.57 -7.69
C LEU A 134 9.07 -9.22 -9.01
N LEU A 135 8.63 -8.41 -9.95
CA LEU A 135 8.16 -8.85 -11.27
C LEU A 135 9.03 -8.23 -12.36
N GLU A 136 9.13 -8.94 -13.49
CA GLU A 136 9.70 -8.37 -14.70
C GLU A 136 8.65 -7.45 -15.37
N PRO A 137 8.81 -6.12 -15.31
CA PRO A 137 7.77 -5.20 -15.75
C PRO A 137 7.57 -5.16 -17.26
N GLY A 138 8.57 -5.62 -18.02
CA GLY A 138 8.54 -5.57 -19.47
C GLY A 138 8.31 -4.13 -19.99
N SER A 139 7.46 -3.99 -21.01
CA SER A 139 7.19 -2.69 -21.66
C SER A 139 6.53 -1.65 -20.78
N VAL A 140 5.91 -2.04 -19.66
CA VAL A 140 5.34 -1.07 -18.70
C VAL A 140 6.41 -0.26 -17.98
N PHE A 141 7.68 -0.65 -18.07
CA PHE A 141 8.80 0.13 -17.55
C PHE A 141 9.23 1.29 -18.48
N LYS A 142 8.79 1.30 -19.75
CA LYS A 142 9.14 2.35 -20.70
C LYS A 142 8.77 3.77 -20.23
N PRO A 143 7.59 4.02 -19.64
CA PRO A 143 7.29 5.33 -19.07
C PRO A 143 8.29 5.80 -18.00
N ALA A 144 8.76 4.89 -17.14
CA ALA A 144 9.78 5.22 -16.15
C ALA A 144 11.11 5.63 -16.81
N SER A 145 11.53 4.91 -17.87
CA SER A 145 12.74 5.24 -18.63
C SER A 145 12.62 6.61 -19.32
N ILE A 146 11.47 6.92 -19.91
CA ILE A 146 11.22 8.23 -20.52
C ILE A 146 11.18 9.34 -19.46
N LEU A 147 10.55 9.09 -18.33
CA LEU A 147 10.49 10.05 -17.21
C LEU A 147 11.91 10.45 -16.76
N VAL A 148 12.78 9.49 -16.54
CA VAL A 148 14.19 9.74 -16.17
C VAL A 148 14.91 10.53 -17.25
N ALA A 149 14.75 10.15 -18.54
CA ALA A 149 15.42 10.85 -19.64
C ALA A 149 14.96 12.32 -19.80
N LEU A 150 13.68 12.60 -19.53
CA LEU A 150 13.13 13.95 -19.50
C LEU A 150 13.63 14.76 -18.28
N ASP A 151 13.67 14.13 -17.10
CA ASP A 151 14.12 14.77 -15.86
C ASP A 151 15.62 15.12 -15.92
N ASP A 152 16.43 14.23 -16.47
CA ASP A 152 17.87 14.46 -16.72
C ASP A 152 18.14 15.45 -17.87
N GLY A 153 17.13 15.88 -18.61
CA GLY A 153 17.25 16.78 -19.75
C GLY A 153 17.98 16.19 -20.95
N VAL A 154 18.09 14.86 -21.03
CA VAL A 154 18.74 14.15 -22.13
C VAL A 154 17.86 14.14 -23.38
N VAL A 155 16.55 14.17 -23.20
CA VAL A 155 15.54 14.26 -24.26
C VAL A 155 14.47 15.28 -23.89
N ASP A 156 13.73 15.75 -24.88
CA ASP A 156 12.52 16.52 -24.70
C ASP A 156 11.35 15.89 -25.48
N THR A 157 10.15 16.42 -25.36
CA THR A 157 8.95 15.89 -26.01
C THR A 157 8.96 16.01 -27.54
N THR A 158 9.92 16.75 -28.11
CA THR A 158 10.09 16.95 -29.56
C THR A 158 11.24 16.14 -30.13
N CYS A 159 11.97 15.44 -29.27
CA CYS A 159 13.13 14.63 -29.67
C CYS A 159 12.73 13.50 -30.61
N HIS A 160 13.46 13.38 -31.70
CA HIS A 160 13.33 12.26 -32.65
C HIS A 160 14.45 11.27 -32.42
N VAL A 161 14.10 10.02 -32.30
CA VAL A 161 15.05 8.90 -32.07
C VAL A 161 15.07 8.02 -33.30
N GLU A 162 16.26 7.83 -33.88
CA GLU A 162 16.47 6.87 -34.97
C GLU A 162 16.37 5.44 -34.41
N THR A 163 15.37 4.70 -34.89
CA THR A 163 15.12 3.30 -34.46
C THR A 163 15.72 2.24 -35.37
N GLY A 164 16.49 2.65 -36.39
CA GLY A 164 17.10 1.73 -37.33
C GLY A 164 16.11 0.89 -38.14
N GLY A 165 14.90 1.44 -38.40
CA GLY A 165 13.84 0.69 -39.05
C GLY A 165 13.27 -0.44 -38.19
N GLY A 166 13.31 -0.31 -36.89
CA GLY A 166 12.80 -1.29 -35.93
C GLY A 166 13.78 -2.44 -35.62
N ILE A 167 15.01 -2.39 -36.12
CA ILE A 167 16.05 -3.38 -35.83
C ILE A 167 17.30 -2.63 -35.36
N TRP A 168 17.71 -2.88 -34.11
CA TRP A 168 18.88 -2.23 -33.54
C TRP A 168 19.86 -3.26 -32.98
N PRO A 169 21.14 -3.29 -33.45
CA PRO A 169 22.15 -4.17 -32.90
C PRO A 169 22.64 -3.65 -31.55
N MET A 170 22.48 -4.44 -30.51
CA MET A 170 22.86 -4.09 -29.14
C MET A 170 23.47 -5.30 -28.43
N TYR A 171 24.65 -5.12 -27.83
CA TYR A 171 25.36 -6.18 -27.07
C TYR A 171 25.50 -7.52 -27.80
N GLY A 172 25.74 -7.49 -29.10
CA GLY A 172 25.90 -8.69 -29.92
C GLY A 172 24.60 -9.44 -30.25
N ARG A 173 23.46 -8.80 -30.01
CA ARG A 173 22.13 -9.30 -30.40
C ARG A 173 21.39 -8.24 -31.20
N GLU A 174 20.42 -8.66 -31.98
CA GLU A 174 19.46 -7.74 -32.62
C GLU A 174 18.24 -7.54 -31.74
N MET A 175 18.01 -6.30 -31.34
CA MET A 175 16.74 -5.87 -30.73
C MET A 175 15.76 -5.57 -31.88
N LYS A 176 14.59 -6.19 -31.83
CA LYS A 176 13.54 -6.00 -32.86
C LYS A 176 12.31 -5.41 -32.20
N ASP A 177 11.77 -4.37 -32.83
CA ASP A 177 10.50 -3.82 -32.42
C ASP A 177 9.37 -4.78 -32.77
N HIS A 178 8.26 -4.71 -32.00
CA HIS A 178 7.12 -5.55 -32.26
C HIS A 178 6.39 -5.14 -33.55
N ASN A 179 6.36 -3.84 -33.82
CA ASN A 179 5.77 -3.23 -35.01
C ASN A 179 6.85 -2.47 -35.79
N TRP A 180 7.48 -3.07 -36.74
CA TRP A 180 8.49 -2.46 -37.59
C TRP A 180 8.07 -2.53 -39.07
#